data_0020d69d75c9980374234df5ff252d5c
#
_entry.id   0020d69d75c9980374234df5ff252d5c
#
_cell.length_a   1.000
_cell.length_b   1.000
_cell.length_c   1.000
_cell.angle_alpha   90.00
_cell.angle_beta   90.00
_cell.angle_gamma   90.00
#
_symmetry.space_group_name_H-M   'P 1'
#
loop_
_entity.id
_entity.type
_entity.pdbx_description
1 polymer ?
#
loop_
_entity_poly.entity_id
_entity_poly.type
_entity_poly.pdbx_seq_one_letter_code
_entity_poly.pdbx_strand_id
1 'polypeptide(L)'
;MLLTSLKSYDRAQFVKDVTAGIIVAIIALPLSIALALASGVGPEAGIFTAIVAGFVISALGGSSVQIAGPTAAFATIVAGIVAKDGLDGLVISTILAGIFLILMGFCHFGSLIKFIPYTITTGFTSGIAVTIVIGQLKDFFGITYPDGVKPIETTEKLKAFAENISTINTDALIVGIVSLAILIISPMLLKRIPGSLIAVIAGSLMVQFLPLKVSTIGNLYTISNSLPSFHLPEVNVQIVQNAIPNAFTIAVLAAIESLLSCVVADGMINGKHRSDMELVAQGAGNIASALFGGIPATGAIARTAANIKNGGRTPVAGIVHSVTLVIVLVVLMPFAGMIPMPTIAAILFIVAYNMCQWRTFTHLVRTAPKSDIIVLFTTFLLTILFDLVVAIEIGMVLACLLFIKRMSEETHVDSWVYVDDDTPDVDEQLKELPLQIRVYEITGPLFFGAADAIEHIVVKDFTRCLVLRMRSVPAIDSTAMNALFNLTKVCENKGITLVFSHVNKQPLNVMKKSGFVDLVGRENFCPNISAALKHAEELIQ
;
A
#
# COMPACT_ATOMS: atom_id res chain seq x y z
N MET A 1 -4.54 -4.16 21.89
CA MET A 1 -4.57 -2.79 22.45
C MET A 1 -5.69 -2.56 23.47
N LEU A 2 -6.91 -3.11 23.30
CA LEU A 2 -8.03 -2.87 24.21
C LEU A 2 -7.68 -3.06 25.69
N LEU A 3 -7.17 -4.24 26.07
CA LEU A 3 -6.82 -4.56 27.47
C LEU A 3 -5.72 -3.65 28.06
N THR A 4 -4.81 -3.16 27.23
CA THR A 4 -3.77 -2.23 27.67
C THR A 4 -4.33 -0.83 27.89
N SER A 5 -5.22 -0.37 27.02
CA SER A 5 -5.86 0.95 27.14
C SER A 5 -6.81 1.04 28.33
N LEU A 6 -7.50 -0.07 28.67
CA LEU A 6 -8.43 -0.09 29.80
C LEU A 6 -7.76 0.01 31.17
N LYS A 7 -6.45 -0.28 31.28
CA LYS A 7 -5.73 -0.18 32.57
C LYS A 7 -5.53 1.26 33.07
N SER A 8 -5.47 2.22 32.15
CA SER A 8 -5.28 3.66 32.45
C SER A 8 -6.45 4.53 31.98
N TYR A 9 -7.65 3.92 31.86
CA TYR A 9 -8.82 4.55 31.26
C TYR A 9 -9.56 5.44 32.25
N ASP A 10 -9.73 6.70 31.92
CA ASP A 10 -10.42 7.67 32.74
C ASP A 10 -11.82 8.06 32.16
N ARG A 11 -12.63 8.69 32.99
CA ARG A 11 -13.99 9.14 32.62
C ARG A 11 -13.96 10.19 31.49
N ALA A 12 -12.96 11.07 31.48
CA ALA A 12 -12.88 12.11 30.49
C ALA A 12 -12.57 11.55 29.09
N GLN A 13 -11.65 10.54 29.03
CA GLN A 13 -11.37 9.85 27.79
C GLN A 13 -12.56 8.99 27.31
N PHE A 14 -13.31 8.36 28.24
CA PHE A 14 -14.52 7.62 27.88
C PHE A 14 -15.53 8.52 27.14
N VAL A 15 -15.83 9.70 27.65
CA VAL A 15 -16.76 10.64 27.00
C VAL A 15 -16.26 11.05 25.62
N LYS A 16 -14.95 11.28 25.47
CA LYS A 16 -14.34 11.60 24.16
C LYS A 16 -14.44 10.44 23.18
N ASP A 17 -14.16 9.21 23.61
CA ASP A 17 -14.24 8.01 22.77
C ASP A 17 -15.68 7.74 22.33
N VAL A 18 -16.66 7.87 23.23
CA VAL A 18 -18.09 7.75 22.92
C VAL A 18 -18.50 8.80 21.89
N THR A 19 -18.16 10.07 22.12
CA THR A 19 -18.47 11.15 21.20
C THR A 19 -17.83 10.93 19.83
N ALA A 20 -16.55 10.57 19.79
CA ALA A 20 -15.83 10.29 18.56
C ALA A 20 -16.43 9.10 17.81
N GLY A 21 -16.76 8.00 18.51
CA GLY A 21 -17.39 6.83 17.93
C GLY A 21 -18.74 7.13 17.26
N ILE A 22 -19.60 7.91 17.92
CA ILE A 22 -20.90 8.35 17.37
C ILE A 22 -20.68 9.22 16.13
N ILE A 23 -19.81 10.22 16.19
CA ILE A 23 -19.53 11.11 15.05
C ILE A 23 -19.02 10.31 13.86
N VAL A 24 -18.09 9.38 14.09
CA VAL A 24 -17.54 8.55 13.02
C VAL A 24 -18.59 7.59 12.45
N ALA A 25 -19.52 7.07 13.25
CA ALA A 25 -20.62 6.25 12.77
C ALA A 25 -21.54 7.04 11.81
N ILE A 26 -21.86 8.30 12.14
CA ILE A 26 -22.64 9.18 11.29
C ILE A 26 -21.93 9.47 9.95
N ILE A 27 -20.61 9.67 9.98
CA ILE A 27 -19.79 9.87 8.77
C ILE A 27 -19.74 8.57 7.93
N ALA A 28 -19.61 7.43 8.59
CA ALA A 28 -19.44 6.14 7.95
C ALA A 28 -20.70 5.61 7.26
N LEU A 29 -21.90 5.98 7.74
CA LEU A 29 -23.15 5.44 7.24
C LEU A 29 -23.37 5.65 5.72
N PRO A 30 -23.41 6.89 5.19
CA PRO A 30 -23.61 7.09 3.76
C PRO A 30 -22.51 6.46 2.92
N LEU A 31 -21.27 6.50 3.44
CA LEU A 31 -20.10 5.95 2.76
C LEU A 31 -20.16 4.42 2.69
N SER A 32 -20.57 3.74 3.76
CA SER A 32 -20.70 2.27 3.77
C SER A 32 -21.77 1.78 2.80
N ILE A 33 -22.90 2.49 2.72
CA ILE A 33 -23.96 2.24 1.74
C ILE A 33 -23.41 2.43 0.32
N ALA A 34 -22.79 3.58 0.05
CA ALA A 34 -22.24 3.92 -1.26
C ALA A 34 -21.21 2.88 -1.75
N LEU A 35 -20.34 2.40 -0.85
CA LEU A 35 -19.32 1.41 -1.18
C LEU A 35 -19.92 0.01 -1.43
N ALA A 36 -20.93 -0.40 -0.70
CA ALA A 36 -21.65 -1.63 -0.96
C ALA A 36 -22.30 -1.61 -2.36
N LEU A 37 -22.98 -0.52 -2.69
CA LEU A 37 -23.60 -0.34 -4.02
C LEU A 37 -22.55 -0.33 -5.14
N ALA A 38 -21.42 0.37 -4.94
CA ALA A 38 -20.31 0.37 -5.88
C ALA A 38 -19.67 -1.02 -6.05
N SER A 39 -19.79 -1.86 -5.03
CA SER A 39 -19.35 -3.27 -5.03
C SER A 39 -20.36 -4.23 -5.67
N GLY A 40 -21.51 -3.74 -6.12
CA GLY A 40 -22.56 -4.55 -6.75
C GLY A 40 -23.37 -5.41 -5.75
N VAL A 41 -23.35 -5.08 -4.46
CA VAL A 41 -24.09 -5.77 -3.40
C VAL A 41 -25.13 -4.87 -2.76
N GLY A 42 -26.05 -5.44 -1.96
CA GLY A 42 -27.06 -4.68 -1.24
C GLY A 42 -26.46 -3.66 -0.27
N PRO A 43 -27.17 -2.54 -0.02
CA PRO A 43 -26.68 -1.43 0.81
C PRO A 43 -26.39 -1.86 2.26
N GLU A 44 -27.10 -2.86 2.78
CA GLU A 44 -26.93 -3.43 4.11
C GLU A 44 -25.57 -4.11 4.30
N ALA A 45 -25.02 -4.76 3.26
CA ALA A 45 -23.74 -5.46 3.35
C ALA A 45 -22.60 -4.54 3.78
N GLY A 46 -22.59 -3.28 3.32
CA GLY A 46 -21.62 -2.29 3.75
C GLY A 46 -21.75 -1.90 5.22
N ILE A 47 -22.99 -1.82 5.72
CA ILE A 47 -23.25 -1.53 7.13
C ILE A 47 -22.88 -2.75 8.00
N PHE A 48 -23.24 -3.97 7.57
CA PHE A 48 -22.85 -5.22 8.25
C PHE A 48 -21.33 -5.31 8.40
N THR A 49 -20.59 -4.99 7.35
CA THR A 49 -19.12 -4.91 7.39
C THR A 49 -18.63 -3.92 8.44
N ALA A 50 -19.17 -2.70 8.45
CA ALA A 50 -18.76 -1.67 9.40
C ALA A 50 -19.12 -2.03 10.85
N ILE A 51 -20.21 -2.76 11.07
CA ILE A 51 -20.63 -3.27 12.38
C ILE A 51 -19.70 -4.42 12.81
N VAL A 52 -19.67 -5.50 12.04
CA VAL A 52 -19.05 -6.76 12.45
C VAL A 52 -17.53 -6.67 12.40
N ALA A 53 -16.97 -6.34 11.22
CA ALA A 53 -15.52 -6.19 11.11
C ALA A 53 -15.01 -5.02 11.94
N GLY A 54 -15.72 -3.90 11.97
CA GLY A 54 -15.38 -2.74 12.80
C GLY A 54 -15.28 -3.09 14.27
N PHE A 55 -16.22 -3.87 14.80
CA PHE A 55 -16.20 -4.34 16.17
C PHE A 55 -15.02 -5.29 16.45
N VAL A 56 -14.87 -6.34 15.63
CA VAL A 56 -13.82 -7.36 15.82
C VAL A 56 -12.43 -6.75 15.72
N ILE A 57 -12.19 -5.91 14.72
CA ILE A 57 -10.90 -5.27 14.50
C ILE A 57 -10.59 -4.28 15.64
N SER A 58 -11.58 -3.52 16.11
CA SER A 58 -11.38 -2.61 17.25
C SER A 58 -11.09 -3.37 18.54
N ALA A 59 -11.72 -4.53 18.76
CA ALA A 59 -11.52 -5.33 19.95
C ALA A 59 -10.16 -6.04 19.97
N LEU A 60 -9.73 -6.61 18.84
CA LEU A 60 -8.52 -7.44 18.72
C LEU A 60 -7.31 -6.67 18.19
N GLY A 61 -7.49 -5.51 17.59
CA GLY A 61 -6.51 -4.78 16.79
C GLY A 61 -5.23 -4.38 17.51
N GLY A 62 -4.21 -4.19 16.68
CA GLY A 62 -2.89 -3.71 17.08
C GLY A 62 -2.81 -2.18 17.22
N SER A 63 -3.77 -1.44 16.69
CA SER A 63 -3.90 0.01 16.83
C SER A 63 -4.91 0.39 17.91
N SER A 64 -4.67 1.50 18.61
CA SER A 64 -5.61 1.99 19.62
C SER A 64 -6.74 2.86 19.07
N VAL A 65 -6.60 3.38 17.85
CA VAL A 65 -7.51 4.39 17.29
C VAL A 65 -8.09 4.03 15.93
N GLN A 66 -7.69 2.90 15.34
CA GLN A 66 -8.13 2.49 14.02
C GLN A 66 -9.64 2.23 13.98
N ILE A 67 -10.28 2.76 12.94
CA ILE A 67 -11.66 2.46 12.58
C ILE A 67 -11.63 1.66 11.29
N ALA A 68 -12.14 0.45 11.32
CA ALA A 68 -12.22 -0.44 10.16
C ALA A 68 -13.64 -0.47 9.57
N GLY A 69 -13.73 -0.96 8.34
CA GLY A 69 -15.00 -1.15 7.63
C GLY A 69 -14.76 -1.26 6.11
N PRO A 70 -15.82 -1.18 5.30
CA PRO A 70 -15.67 -1.22 3.84
C PRO A 70 -14.89 0.00 3.36
N THR A 71 -14.00 -0.20 2.37
CA THR A 71 -13.21 0.88 1.75
C THR A 71 -13.41 0.90 0.24
N ALA A 72 -13.13 2.04 -0.37
CA ALA A 72 -13.29 2.25 -1.80
C ALA A 72 -12.35 1.36 -2.64
N ALA A 73 -11.20 0.98 -2.09
CA ALA A 73 -10.25 0.12 -2.75
C ALA A 73 -10.79 -1.28 -3.06
N PHE A 74 -11.70 -1.78 -2.24
CA PHE A 74 -12.34 -3.07 -2.51
C PHE A 74 -13.49 -3.02 -3.51
N ALA A 75 -14.08 -1.85 -3.78
CA ALA A 75 -15.31 -1.75 -4.55
C ALA A 75 -15.21 -2.42 -5.94
N THR A 76 -14.15 -2.15 -6.68
CA THR A 76 -13.94 -2.73 -8.02
C THR A 76 -13.65 -4.23 -7.97
N ILE A 77 -12.84 -4.68 -7.00
CA ILE A 77 -12.48 -6.09 -6.82
C ILE A 77 -13.71 -6.90 -6.43
N VAL A 78 -14.46 -6.41 -5.45
CA VAL A 78 -15.70 -7.08 -4.99
C VAL A 78 -16.73 -7.13 -6.11
N ALA A 79 -16.92 -6.05 -6.86
CA ALA A 79 -17.82 -6.03 -8.01
C ALA A 79 -17.42 -7.08 -9.08
N GLY A 80 -16.12 -7.22 -9.34
CA GLY A 80 -15.60 -8.24 -10.26
C GLY A 80 -15.87 -9.66 -9.76
N ILE A 81 -15.63 -9.94 -8.47
CA ILE A 81 -15.89 -11.25 -7.87
C ILE A 81 -17.39 -11.59 -7.90
N VAL A 82 -18.24 -10.63 -7.48
CA VAL A 82 -19.69 -10.82 -7.45
C VAL A 82 -20.25 -11.08 -8.85
N ALA A 83 -19.74 -10.38 -9.86
CA ALA A 83 -20.20 -10.56 -11.24
C ALA A 83 -19.79 -11.91 -11.82
N LYS A 84 -18.61 -12.45 -11.44
CA LYS A 84 -18.06 -13.70 -11.97
C LYS A 84 -18.46 -14.93 -11.16
N ASP A 85 -18.32 -14.86 -9.84
CA ASP A 85 -18.40 -16.00 -8.92
C ASP A 85 -19.61 -15.90 -7.96
N GLY A 86 -20.40 -14.83 -8.04
CA GLY A 86 -21.56 -14.58 -7.20
C GLY A 86 -21.22 -14.20 -5.75
N LEU A 87 -22.24 -14.17 -4.88
CA LEU A 87 -22.08 -13.84 -3.47
C LEU A 87 -21.33 -14.93 -2.70
N ASP A 88 -21.54 -16.21 -3.01
CA ASP A 88 -20.81 -17.32 -2.35
C ASP A 88 -19.32 -17.26 -2.66
N GLY A 89 -18.96 -16.95 -3.91
CA GLY A 89 -17.57 -16.70 -4.31
C GLY A 89 -16.93 -15.55 -3.53
N LEU A 90 -17.67 -14.47 -3.29
CA LEU A 90 -17.20 -13.35 -2.46
C LEU A 90 -16.99 -13.75 -0.99
N VAL A 91 -17.97 -14.46 -0.40
CA VAL A 91 -17.87 -14.93 1.00
C VAL A 91 -16.66 -15.83 1.19
N ILE A 92 -16.47 -16.83 0.30
CA ILE A 92 -15.33 -17.74 0.36
C ILE A 92 -14.00 -16.99 0.15
N SER A 93 -13.93 -16.11 -0.85
CA SER A 93 -12.73 -15.28 -1.07
C SER A 93 -12.38 -14.43 0.14
N THR A 94 -13.38 -13.85 0.82
CA THR A 94 -13.17 -13.02 2.00
C THR A 94 -12.74 -13.83 3.22
N ILE A 95 -13.29 -15.04 3.42
CA ILE A 95 -12.87 -15.96 4.48
C ILE A 95 -11.42 -16.39 4.26
N LEU A 96 -11.07 -16.81 3.05
CA LEU A 96 -9.70 -17.21 2.71
C LEU A 96 -8.73 -16.04 2.87
N ALA A 97 -9.12 -14.83 2.45
CA ALA A 97 -8.33 -13.62 2.67
C ALA A 97 -8.09 -13.37 4.17
N GLY A 98 -9.11 -13.56 4.99
CA GLY A 98 -8.97 -13.48 6.44
C GLY A 98 -7.98 -14.49 7.01
N ILE A 99 -8.00 -15.74 6.50
CA ILE A 99 -7.03 -16.78 6.88
C ILE A 99 -5.61 -16.36 6.45
N PHE A 100 -5.42 -15.85 5.24
CA PHE A 100 -4.12 -15.36 4.78
C PHE A 100 -3.61 -14.21 5.65
N LEU A 101 -4.45 -13.26 6.02
CA LEU A 101 -4.07 -12.15 6.91
C LEU A 101 -3.63 -12.67 8.30
N ILE A 102 -4.34 -13.65 8.86
CA ILE A 102 -3.97 -14.28 10.14
C ILE A 102 -2.59 -14.95 10.01
N LEU A 103 -2.38 -15.72 8.94
CA LEU A 103 -1.09 -16.36 8.69
C LEU A 103 0.03 -15.33 8.50
N MET A 104 -0.21 -14.25 7.74
CA MET A 104 0.75 -13.15 7.58
C MET A 104 1.10 -12.51 8.92
N GLY A 105 0.11 -12.34 9.82
CA GLY A 105 0.35 -11.82 11.17
C GLY A 105 1.23 -12.75 12.02
N PHE A 106 0.96 -14.05 12.02
CA PHE A 106 1.78 -15.05 12.72
C PHE A 106 3.19 -15.21 12.13
N CYS A 107 3.34 -15.05 10.81
CA CYS A 107 4.63 -15.07 10.15
C CYS A 107 5.41 -13.73 10.28
N HIS A 108 4.92 -12.78 11.08
CA HIS A 108 5.55 -11.46 11.29
C HIS A 108 5.70 -10.60 10.02
N PHE A 109 4.78 -10.75 9.06
CA PHE A 109 4.78 -9.98 7.82
C PHE A 109 4.31 -8.53 8.00
N GLY A 110 3.79 -8.16 9.17
CA GLY A 110 3.43 -6.78 9.48
C GLY A 110 4.58 -5.78 9.31
N SER A 111 5.83 -6.25 9.46
CA SER A 111 7.00 -5.41 9.22
C SER A 111 7.36 -5.24 7.75
N LEU A 112 6.80 -6.04 6.82
CA LEU A 112 7.11 -5.99 5.39
C LEU A 112 6.48 -4.79 4.69
N ILE A 113 5.44 -4.19 5.26
CA ILE A 113 4.79 -2.99 4.70
C ILE A 113 5.79 -1.85 4.42
N LYS A 114 6.83 -1.74 5.23
CA LYS A 114 7.88 -0.73 5.06
C LYS A 114 8.71 -0.88 3.77
N PHE A 115 8.66 -2.05 3.13
CA PHE A 115 9.34 -2.32 1.87
C PHE A 115 8.49 -2.01 0.64
N ILE A 116 7.22 -1.65 0.81
CA ILE A 116 6.37 -1.21 -0.29
C ILE A 116 6.69 0.24 -0.61
N PRO A 117 7.20 0.53 -1.82
CA PRO A 117 7.52 1.90 -2.22
C PRO A 117 6.31 2.81 -2.19
N TYR A 118 6.50 4.04 -1.74
CA TYR A 118 5.45 5.06 -1.67
C TYR A 118 4.84 5.39 -3.05
N THR A 119 5.63 5.26 -4.11
CA THR A 119 5.20 5.46 -5.50
C THR A 119 4.19 4.42 -5.95
N ILE A 120 4.31 3.15 -5.51
CA ILE A 120 3.33 2.10 -5.77
C ILE A 120 2.01 2.44 -5.08
N THR A 121 2.06 2.77 -3.78
CA THR A 121 0.84 3.08 -3.02
C THR A 121 0.11 4.31 -3.58
N THR A 122 0.85 5.35 -3.99
CA THR A 122 0.27 6.54 -4.63
C THR A 122 -0.28 6.23 -6.01
N GLY A 123 0.43 5.43 -6.80
CA GLY A 123 0.01 5.03 -8.14
C GLY A 123 -1.31 4.26 -8.12
N PHE A 124 -1.39 3.19 -7.31
CA PHE A 124 -2.61 2.39 -7.26
C PHE A 124 -3.80 3.14 -6.62
N THR A 125 -3.60 3.93 -5.55
CA THR A 125 -4.71 4.69 -4.96
C THR A 125 -5.28 5.73 -5.93
N SER A 126 -4.42 6.38 -6.71
CA SER A 126 -4.85 7.30 -7.77
C SER A 126 -5.55 6.56 -8.91
N GLY A 127 -5.08 5.37 -9.28
CA GLY A 127 -5.72 4.50 -10.29
C GLY A 127 -7.12 4.07 -9.84
N ILE A 128 -7.27 3.57 -8.61
CA ILE A 128 -8.57 3.21 -8.03
C ILE A 128 -9.52 4.42 -8.03
N ALA A 129 -9.03 5.61 -7.69
CA ALA A 129 -9.87 6.80 -7.71
C ALA A 129 -10.47 7.05 -9.11
N VAL A 130 -9.69 6.88 -10.17
CA VAL A 130 -10.17 6.99 -11.55
C VAL A 130 -11.19 5.90 -11.88
N THR A 131 -10.93 4.64 -11.48
CA THR A 131 -11.88 3.54 -11.73
C THR A 131 -13.21 3.74 -11.01
N ILE A 132 -13.19 4.30 -9.79
CA ILE A 132 -14.41 4.66 -9.06
C ILE A 132 -15.19 5.73 -9.80
N VAL A 133 -14.54 6.81 -10.26
CA VAL A 133 -15.20 7.87 -11.03
C VAL A 133 -15.87 7.28 -12.27
N ILE A 134 -15.14 6.49 -13.06
CA ILE A 134 -15.69 5.87 -14.27
C ILE A 134 -16.88 4.96 -13.92
N GLY A 135 -16.77 4.19 -12.84
CA GLY A 135 -17.85 3.31 -12.38
C GLY A 135 -19.13 4.05 -11.99
N GLN A 136 -19.05 5.32 -11.55
CA GLN A 136 -20.18 6.13 -11.10
C GLN A 136 -20.77 7.02 -12.19
N LEU A 137 -20.18 7.09 -13.39
CA LEU A 137 -20.71 7.92 -14.47
C LEU A 137 -22.16 7.56 -14.83
N LYS A 138 -22.47 6.27 -14.91
CA LYS A 138 -23.83 5.78 -15.20
C LYS A 138 -24.85 6.38 -14.25
N ASP A 139 -24.63 6.26 -12.95
CA ASP A 139 -25.58 6.64 -11.91
C ASP A 139 -25.65 8.18 -11.75
N PHE A 140 -24.54 8.87 -11.93
CA PHE A 140 -24.50 10.32 -11.86
C PHE A 140 -25.27 10.99 -12.99
N PHE A 141 -25.13 10.48 -14.23
CA PHE A 141 -25.82 10.98 -15.40
C PHE A 141 -27.17 10.30 -15.65
N GLY A 142 -27.54 9.31 -14.82
CA GLY A 142 -28.81 8.59 -14.95
C GLY A 142 -28.94 7.82 -16.27
N ILE A 143 -27.84 7.30 -16.80
CA ILE A 143 -27.80 6.60 -18.09
C ILE A 143 -28.43 5.22 -17.95
N THR A 144 -29.21 4.83 -18.94
CA THR A 144 -29.80 3.50 -19.03
C THR A 144 -29.04 2.67 -20.08
N TYR A 145 -28.53 1.51 -19.68
CA TYR A 145 -27.92 0.57 -20.61
C TYR A 145 -28.99 -0.37 -21.19
N PRO A 146 -28.81 -0.85 -22.44
CA PRO A 146 -29.68 -1.87 -23.03
C PRO A 146 -29.67 -3.16 -22.18
N ASP A 147 -30.78 -3.92 -22.28
CA ASP A 147 -30.90 -5.21 -21.59
C ASP A 147 -29.76 -6.15 -21.95
N GLY A 148 -29.14 -6.78 -20.95
CA GLY A 148 -28.02 -7.69 -21.12
C GLY A 148 -26.62 -7.03 -21.08
N VAL A 149 -26.51 -5.72 -21.17
CA VAL A 149 -25.22 -5.00 -21.08
C VAL A 149 -24.87 -4.74 -19.62
N LYS A 150 -23.91 -5.53 -19.09
CA LYS A 150 -23.40 -5.39 -17.71
C LYS A 150 -21.87 -5.22 -17.77
N PRO A 151 -21.35 -4.01 -18.03
CA PRO A 151 -19.91 -3.78 -18.14
C PRO A 151 -19.26 -3.97 -16.76
N ILE A 152 -18.22 -4.79 -16.72
CA ILE A 152 -17.47 -5.10 -15.49
C ILE A 152 -16.16 -4.32 -15.47
N GLU A 153 -15.39 -4.41 -16.54
CA GLU A 153 -14.09 -3.75 -16.65
C GLU A 153 -14.23 -2.22 -16.86
N THR A 154 -13.20 -1.49 -16.46
CA THR A 154 -13.18 -0.02 -16.56
C THR A 154 -13.33 0.45 -18.02
N THR A 155 -12.66 -0.23 -18.94
CA THR A 155 -12.72 0.04 -20.38
C THR A 155 -14.12 -0.22 -20.95
N GLU A 156 -14.76 -1.30 -20.53
CA GLU A 156 -16.14 -1.64 -20.91
C GLU A 156 -17.16 -0.62 -20.39
N LYS A 157 -16.97 -0.17 -19.12
CA LYS A 157 -17.81 0.87 -18.52
C LYS A 157 -17.71 2.18 -19.27
N LEU A 158 -16.51 2.56 -19.67
CA LEU A 158 -16.28 3.80 -20.43
C LEU A 158 -16.89 3.71 -21.83
N LYS A 159 -16.76 2.56 -22.50
CA LYS A 159 -17.35 2.31 -23.81
C LYS A 159 -18.87 2.32 -23.73
N ALA A 160 -19.46 1.58 -22.77
CA ALA A 160 -20.92 1.56 -22.58
C ALA A 160 -21.47 2.95 -22.23
N PHE A 161 -20.75 3.75 -21.44
CA PHE A 161 -21.09 5.14 -21.17
C PHE A 161 -21.13 5.98 -22.45
N ALA A 162 -20.07 5.91 -23.29
CA ALA A 162 -19.97 6.67 -24.51
C ALA A 162 -21.05 6.30 -25.54
N GLU A 163 -21.35 4.99 -25.69
CA GLU A 163 -22.36 4.48 -26.62
C GLU A 163 -23.81 4.88 -26.21
N ASN A 164 -24.04 5.07 -24.91
CA ASN A 164 -25.38 5.36 -24.37
C ASN A 164 -25.53 6.81 -23.85
N ILE A 165 -24.63 7.71 -24.21
CA ILE A 165 -24.64 9.11 -23.75
C ILE A 165 -25.93 9.86 -24.11
N SER A 166 -26.60 9.45 -25.18
CA SER A 166 -27.91 10.02 -25.58
C SER A 166 -29.05 9.74 -24.62
N THR A 167 -28.89 8.78 -23.69
CA THR A 167 -29.90 8.41 -22.68
C THR A 167 -29.76 9.20 -21.36
N ILE A 168 -28.94 10.26 -21.33
CA ILE A 168 -28.76 11.11 -20.15
C ILE A 168 -30.11 11.56 -19.58
N ASN A 169 -30.30 11.35 -18.28
CA ASN A 169 -31.45 11.82 -17.55
C ASN A 169 -31.15 13.18 -16.89
N THR A 170 -31.82 14.23 -17.34
CA THR A 170 -31.58 15.59 -16.82
C THR A 170 -31.95 15.73 -15.35
N ASP A 171 -33.00 15.02 -14.88
CA ASP A 171 -33.39 15.03 -13.47
C ASP A 171 -32.31 14.42 -12.58
N ALA A 172 -31.73 13.31 -13.03
CA ALA A 172 -30.61 12.66 -12.35
C ALA A 172 -29.38 13.58 -12.29
N LEU A 173 -29.06 14.24 -13.38
CA LEU A 173 -27.96 15.21 -13.47
C LEU A 173 -28.16 16.39 -12.51
N ILE A 174 -29.39 16.95 -12.42
CA ILE A 174 -29.71 18.04 -11.48
C ILE A 174 -29.45 17.59 -10.05
N VAL A 175 -29.99 16.42 -9.66
CA VAL A 175 -29.79 15.86 -8.31
C VAL A 175 -28.32 15.60 -8.03
N GLY A 176 -27.59 15.06 -9.00
CA GLY A 176 -26.15 14.81 -8.89
C GLY A 176 -25.35 16.10 -8.68
N ILE A 177 -25.60 17.13 -9.47
CA ILE A 177 -24.92 18.44 -9.37
C ILE A 177 -25.23 19.13 -8.04
N VAL A 178 -26.50 19.14 -7.61
CA VAL A 178 -26.89 19.73 -6.32
C VAL A 178 -26.24 18.97 -5.17
N SER A 179 -26.23 17.64 -5.20
CA SER A 179 -25.55 16.81 -4.20
C SER A 179 -24.05 17.08 -4.16
N LEU A 180 -23.41 17.20 -5.31
CA LEU A 180 -21.98 17.53 -5.42
C LEU A 180 -21.67 18.93 -4.88
N ALA A 181 -22.53 19.93 -5.19
CA ALA A 181 -22.41 21.28 -4.66
C ALA A 181 -22.51 21.30 -3.13
N ILE A 182 -23.48 20.55 -2.58
CA ILE A 182 -23.64 20.40 -1.11
C ILE A 182 -22.38 19.78 -0.51
N LEU A 183 -21.85 18.72 -1.10
CA LEU A 183 -20.64 18.03 -0.62
C LEU A 183 -19.40 18.93 -0.60
N ILE A 184 -19.28 19.85 -1.55
CA ILE A 184 -18.15 20.80 -1.65
C ILE A 184 -18.35 21.98 -0.68
N ILE A 185 -19.57 22.52 -0.59
CA ILE A 185 -19.83 23.76 0.14
C ILE A 185 -20.07 23.51 1.64
N SER A 186 -20.75 22.40 1.99
CA SER A 186 -21.15 22.14 3.38
C SER A 186 -19.98 22.06 4.38
N PRO A 187 -18.79 21.49 4.05
CA PRO A 187 -17.65 21.50 4.97
C PRO A 187 -17.11 22.90 5.27
N MET A 188 -17.35 23.87 4.37
CA MET A 188 -16.95 25.27 4.58
C MET A 188 -17.90 26.00 5.53
N LEU A 189 -19.21 25.70 5.46
CA LEU A 189 -20.27 26.35 6.23
C LEU A 189 -20.56 25.64 7.56
N LEU A 190 -20.62 24.32 7.54
CA LEU A 190 -21.06 23.47 8.64
C LEU A 190 -19.97 22.47 9.05
N LYS A 191 -18.94 22.95 9.73
CA LYS A 191 -17.76 22.14 10.12
C LYS A 191 -18.07 20.94 11.02
N ARG A 192 -19.24 20.89 11.67
CA ARG A 192 -19.63 19.84 12.62
C ARG A 192 -20.48 18.73 12.01
N ILE A 193 -21.11 18.97 10.86
CA ILE A 193 -22.03 18.02 10.23
C ILE A 193 -21.36 17.47 8.97
N PRO A 194 -21.30 16.15 8.79
CA PRO A 194 -20.75 15.55 7.57
C PRO A 194 -21.53 15.98 6.32
N GLY A 195 -20.82 16.49 5.31
CA GLY A 195 -21.43 16.92 4.05
C GLY A 195 -22.20 15.79 3.33
N SER A 196 -21.74 14.54 3.45
CA SER A 196 -22.41 13.37 2.90
C SER A 196 -23.79 13.13 3.51
N LEU A 197 -23.95 13.35 4.80
CA LEU A 197 -25.25 13.24 5.46
C LEU A 197 -26.22 14.33 4.95
N ILE A 198 -25.73 15.57 4.82
CA ILE A 198 -26.55 16.69 4.30
C ILE A 198 -26.95 16.40 2.85
N ALA A 199 -26.05 15.92 2.02
CA ALA A 199 -26.31 15.58 0.63
C ALA A 199 -27.36 14.47 0.49
N VAL A 200 -27.28 13.42 1.32
CA VAL A 200 -28.25 12.33 1.37
C VAL A 200 -29.65 12.87 1.74
N ILE A 201 -29.75 13.64 2.82
CA ILE A 201 -31.04 14.21 3.25
C ILE A 201 -31.62 15.14 2.18
N ALA A 202 -30.82 16.07 1.66
CA ALA A 202 -31.24 17.01 0.64
C ALA A 202 -31.67 16.32 -0.66
N GLY A 203 -30.87 15.35 -1.15
CA GLY A 203 -31.17 14.57 -2.34
C GLY A 203 -32.46 13.75 -2.20
N SER A 204 -32.64 13.11 -1.05
CA SER A 204 -33.88 12.35 -0.75
C SER A 204 -35.10 13.25 -0.69
N LEU A 205 -35.03 14.43 -0.05
CA LEU A 205 -36.12 15.40 0.00
C LEU A 205 -36.42 15.96 -1.40
N MET A 206 -35.41 16.23 -2.22
CA MET A 206 -35.63 16.70 -3.60
C MET A 206 -36.45 15.69 -4.40
N VAL A 207 -36.12 14.41 -4.38
CA VAL A 207 -36.85 13.37 -5.13
C VAL A 207 -38.22 13.10 -4.56
N GLN A 208 -38.39 13.28 -3.24
CA GLN A 208 -39.73 13.07 -2.58
C GLN A 208 -40.71 14.22 -2.86
N PHE A 209 -40.23 15.47 -2.89
CA PHE A 209 -41.11 16.64 -2.99
C PHE A 209 -41.17 17.27 -4.39
N LEU A 210 -40.21 16.97 -5.26
CA LEU A 210 -40.20 17.44 -6.64
C LEU A 210 -40.59 16.28 -7.58
N PRO A 211 -41.24 16.55 -8.73
CA PRO A 211 -41.67 15.51 -9.67
C PRO A 211 -40.45 15.02 -10.54
N LEU A 212 -39.36 14.61 -9.88
CA LEU A 212 -38.16 14.16 -10.52
C LEU A 212 -38.17 12.65 -10.76
N LYS A 213 -37.87 12.24 -11.99
CA LYS A 213 -37.81 10.82 -12.39
C LYS A 213 -36.40 10.29 -12.21
N VAL A 214 -36.03 9.99 -10.98
CA VAL A 214 -34.69 9.53 -10.61
C VAL A 214 -34.75 8.19 -9.91
N SER A 215 -33.87 7.25 -10.28
CA SER A 215 -33.76 5.96 -9.59
C SER A 215 -33.23 6.14 -8.18
N THR A 216 -33.93 5.56 -7.20
CA THR A 216 -33.51 5.50 -5.80
C THR A 216 -32.97 4.11 -5.45
N ILE A 217 -32.33 3.97 -4.29
CA ILE A 217 -31.86 2.66 -3.80
C ILE A 217 -33.03 1.68 -3.70
N GLY A 218 -34.18 2.11 -3.21
CA GLY A 218 -35.37 1.27 -3.06
C GLY A 218 -35.99 0.80 -4.39
N ASN A 219 -35.66 1.46 -5.54
CA ASN A 219 -36.08 0.99 -6.85
C ASN A 219 -35.22 -0.17 -7.36
N LEU A 220 -33.96 -0.27 -6.89
CA LEU A 220 -32.96 -1.22 -7.40
C LEU A 220 -32.69 -2.37 -6.44
N TYR A 221 -32.89 -2.15 -5.13
CA TYR A 221 -32.56 -3.09 -4.07
C TYR A 221 -33.69 -3.25 -3.08
N THR A 222 -33.94 -4.48 -2.61
CA THR A 222 -34.80 -4.76 -1.46
C THR A 222 -34.06 -4.41 -0.19
N ILE A 223 -34.54 -3.47 0.59
CA ILE A 223 -33.88 -3.01 1.80
C ILE A 223 -34.40 -3.75 3.01
N SER A 224 -33.50 -4.35 3.76
CA SER A 224 -33.80 -5.00 5.03
C SER A 224 -33.21 -4.22 6.20
N ASN A 225 -33.96 -4.07 7.28
CA ASN A 225 -33.48 -3.57 8.56
C ASN A 225 -33.13 -4.70 9.54
N SER A 226 -33.04 -5.93 9.04
CA SER A 226 -32.65 -7.09 9.84
C SER A 226 -31.19 -6.95 10.32
N LEU A 227 -30.93 -7.48 11.50
CA LEU A 227 -29.57 -7.58 12.02
C LEU A 227 -28.73 -8.57 11.17
N PRO A 228 -27.39 -8.38 11.14
CA PRO A 228 -26.52 -9.33 10.48
C PRO A 228 -26.77 -10.76 11.01
N SER A 229 -27.15 -11.67 10.12
CA SER A 229 -27.40 -13.06 10.46
C SER A 229 -26.23 -13.93 10.03
N PHE A 230 -25.93 -14.94 10.83
CA PHE A 230 -24.86 -15.88 10.52
C PHE A 230 -25.25 -16.78 9.35
N HIS A 231 -24.41 -16.78 8.33
CA HIS A 231 -24.56 -17.61 7.13
C HIS A 231 -23.27 -18.37 6.85
N LEU A 232 -23.41 -19.68 6.61
CA LEU A 232 -22.30 -20.48 6.08
C LEU A 232 -22.46 -20.55 4.57
N PRO A 233 -21.39 -20.27 3.79
CA PRO A 233 -21.43 -20.39 2.34
C PRO A 233 -21.53 -21.87 1.91
N GLU A 234 -22.13 -22.12 0.77
CA GLU A 234 -22.04 -23.43 0.14
C GLU A 234 -20.63 -23.65 -0.39
N VAL A 235 -19.90 -24.57 0.25
CA VAL A 235 -18.50 -24.85 -0.09
C VAL A 235 -18.42 -25.90 -1.19
N ASN A 236 -17.94 -25.52 -2.36
CA ASN A 236 -17.58 -26.41 -3.44
C ASN A 236 -16.08 -26.26 -3.76
N VAL A 237 -15.40 -27.36 -4.04
CA VAL A 237 -13.97 -27.38 -4.36
C VAL A 237 -13.63 -26.43 -5.51
N GLN A 238 -14.48 -26.37 -6.53
CA GLN A 238 -14.28 -25.47 -7.68
C GLN A 238 -14.36 -23.99 -7.26
N ILE A 239 -15.33 -23.62 -6.39
CA ILE A 239 -15.46 -22.25 -5.90
C ILE A 239 -14.24 -21.88 -5.06
N VAL A 240 -13.75 -22.78 -4.21
CA VAL A 240 -12.55 -22.56 -3.39
C VAL A 240 -11.32 -22.34 -4.27
N GLN A 241 -11.12 -23.17 -5.31
CA GLN A 241 -9.98 -22.99 -6.23
C GLN A 241 -10.02 -21.64 -6.96
N ASN A 242 -11.19 -21.23 -7.44
CA ASN A 242 -11.37 -19.94 -8.10
C ASN A 242 -11.20 -18.75 -7.14
N ALA A 243 -11.51 -18.95 -5.85
CA ALA A 243 -11.44 -17.91 -4.83
C ALA A 243 -10.01 -17.62 -4.36
N ILE A 244 -9.04 -18.54 -4.51
CA ILE A 244 -7.67 -18.36 -4.00
C ILE A 244 -6.98 -17.09 -4.53
N PRO A 245 -6.96 -16.81 -5.86
CA PRO A 245 -6.34 -15.57 -6.37
C PRO A 245 -7.02 -14.32 -5.82
N ASN A 246 -8.37 -14.33 -5.81
CA ASN A 246 -9.18 -13.23 -5.27
C ASN A 246 -8.90 -13.02 -3.78
N ALA A 247 -8.79 -14.09 -3.00
CA ALA A 247 -8.49 -14.06 -1.59
C ALA A 247 -7.09 -13.48 -1.30
N PHE A 248 -6.11 -13.87 -2.09
CA PHE A 248 -4.76 -13.32 -1.98
C PHE A 248 -4.75 -11.81 -2.24
N THR A 249 -5.46 -11.38 -3.29
CA THR A 249 -5.66 -9.97 -3.61
C THR A 249 -6.25 -9.18 -2.45
N ILE A 250 -7.39 -9.66 -1.93
CA ILE A 250 -8.09 -9.01 -0.80
C ILE A 250 -7.15 -8.96 0.41
N ALA A 251 -6.42 -10.03 0.72
CA ALA A 251 -5.51 -10.08 1.85
C ALA A 251 -4.36 -9.08 1.74
N VAL A 252 -3.69 -9.02 0.59
CA VAL A 252 -2.59 -8.08 0.35
C VAL A 252 -3.08 -6.63 0.44
N LEU A 253 -4.21 -6.33 -0.20
CA LEU A 253 -4.77 -4.98 -0.17
C LEU A 253 -5.22 -4.59 1.24
N ALA A 254 -5.89 -5.48 1.97
CA ALA A 254 -6.29 -5.25 3.35
C ALA A 254 -5.07 -5.01 4.26
N ALA A 255 -4.00 -5.79 4.08
CA ALA A 255 -2.76 -5.61 4.82
C ALA A 255 -2.14 -4.23 4.56
N ILE A 256 -2.00 -3.86 3.28
CA ILE A 256 -1.42 -2.57 2.88
C ILE A 256 -2.23 -1.40 3.45
N GLU A 257 -3.54 -1.37 3.19
CA GLU A 257 -4.39 -0.25 3.62
C GLU A 257 -4.48 -0.13 5.13
N SER A 258 -4.65 -1.25 5.85
CA SER A 258 -4.77 -1.20 7.29
C SER A 258 -3.48 -0.77 7.98
N LEU A 259 -2.32 -1.28 7.53
CA LEU A 259 -1.04 -0.89 8.09
C LEU A 259 -0.65 0.54 7.73
N LEU A 260 -0.97 1.02 6.50
CA LEU A 260 -0.84 2.43 6.15
C LEU A 260 -1.73 3.32 7.03
N SER A 261 -2.97 2.91 7.26
CA SER A 261 -3.87 3.62 8.18
C SER A 261 -3.30 3.71 9.59
N CYS A 262 -2.69 2.61 10.09
CA CYS A 262 -2.02 2.60 11.38
C CYS A 262 -0.80 3.52 11.44
N VAL A 263 0.03 3.53 10.40
CA VAL A 263 1.21 4.42 10.32
C VAL A 263 0.80 5.90 10.32
N VAL A 264 -0.23 6.25 9.54
CA VAL A 264 -0.77 7.62 9.54
C VAL A 264 -1.35 7.98 10.92
N ALA A 265 -2.08 7.06 11.53
CA ALA A 265 -2.64 7.26 12.87
C ALA A 265 -1.56 7.46 13.93
N ASP A 266 -0.50 6.64 13.91
CA ASP A 266 0.64 6.76 14.82
C ASP A 266 1.29 8.15 14.71
N GLY A 267 1.47 8.66 13.48
CA GLY A 267 1.96 10.02 13.26
C GLY A 267 1.06 11.11 13.85
N MET A 268 -0.26 10.90 13.86
CA MET A 268 -1.22 11.87 14.41
C MET A 268 -1.30 11.88 15.94
N ILE A 269 -1.03 10.73 16.58
CA ILE A 269 -1.15 10.59 18.06
C ILE A 269 0.19 10.41 18.76
N ASN A 270 1.29 10.42 18.01
CA ASN A 270 2.63 10.06 18.48
C ASN A 270 2.65 8.69 19.19
N GLY A 271 1.97 7.73 18.57
CA GLY A 271 1.80 6.36 19.07
C GLY A 271 2.64 5.34 18.32
N LYS A 272 2.46 4.07 18.68
CA LYS A 272 3.04 2.94 17.95
C LYS A 272 2.06 1.77 17.97
N HIS A 273 1.65 1.33 16.79
CA HIS A 273 0.80 0.17 16.63
C HIS A 273 1.61 -1.14 16.64
N ARG A 274 0.91 -2.26 16.78
CA ARG A 274 1.45 -3.62 16.68
C ARG A 274 1.03 -4.22 15.34
N SER A 275 1.89 -4.12 14.32
CA SER A 275 1.55 -4.47 12.94
C SER A 275 1.08 -5.91 12.77
N ASP A 276 1.76 -6.89 13.37
CA ASP A 276 1.39 -8.30 13.26
C ASP A 276 0.02 -8.58 13.89
N MET A 277 -0.25 -8.01 15.08
CA MET A 277 -1.54 -8.15 15.74
C MET A 277 -2.66 -7.44 14.97
N GLU A 278 -2.35 -6.36 14.28
CA GLU A 278 -3.30 -5.69 13.39
C GLU A 278 -3.71 -6.60 12.22
N LEU A 279 -2.75 -7.29 11.59
CA LEU A 279 -3.05 -8.25 10.52
C LEU A 279 -3.94 -9.41 11.01
N VAL A 280 -3.64 -9.96 12.21
CA VAL A 280 -4.48 -11.00 12.81
C VAL A 280 -5.91 -10.49 13.06
N ALA A 281 -6.05 -9.25 13.55
CA ALA A 281 -7.37 -8.67 13.81
C ALA A 281 -8.13 -8.37 12.51
N GLN A 282 -7.44 -7.87 11.48
CA GLN A 282 -8.01 -7.67 10.15
C GLN A 282 -8.50 -9.00 9.55
N GLY A 283 -7.70 -10.08 9.71
CA GLY A 283 -8.10 -11.41 9.28
C GLY A 283 -9.35 -11.93 10.01
N ALA A 284 -9.37 -11.84 11.33
CA ALA A 284 -10.54 -12.23 12.13
C ALA A 284 -11.78 -11.39 11.79
N GLY A 285 -11.60 -10.08 11.57
CA GLY A 285 -12.66 -9.16 11.17
C GLY A 285 -13.23 -9.49 9.79
N ASN A 286 -12.40 -9.85 8.82
CA ASN A 286 -12.82 -10.25 7.48
C ASN A 286 -13.60 -11.57 7.49
N ILE A 287 -13.12 -12.58 8.24
CA ILE A 287 -13.86 -13.85 8.42
C ILE A 287 -15.24 -13.56 9.03
N ALA A 288 -15.27 -12.78 10.12
CA ALA A 288 -16.53 -12.44 10.76
C ALA A 288 -17.45 -11.65 9.81
N SER A 289 -16.93 -10.64 9.08
CA SER A 289 -17.71 -9.88 8.10
C SER A 289 -18.39 -10.79 7.08
N ALA A 290 -17.64 -11.68 6.47
CA ALA A 290 -18.13 -12.61 5.46
C ALA A 290 -19.23 -13.53 6.00
N LEU A 291 -19.04 -14.09 7.20
CA LEU A 291 -20.01 -14.98 7.85
C LEU A 291 -21.31 -14.26 8.28
N PHE A 292 -21.31 -12.95 8.41
CA PHE A 292 -22.46 -12.14 8.76
C PHE A 292 -22.97 -11.29 7.59
N GLY A 293 -22.72 -11.69 6.35
CA GLY A 293 -23.27 -11.05 5.15
C GLY A 293 -22.63 -9.72 4.77
N GLY A 294 -21.45 -9.42 5.32
CA GLY A 294 -20.65 -8.27 4.94
C GLY A 294 -19.71 -8.52 3.77
N ILE A 295 -19.04 -7.46 3.33
CA ILE A 295 -17.99 -7.46 2.31
C ILE A 295 -16.61 -7.33 2.95
N PRO A 296 -15.50 -7.48 2.21
CA PRO A 296 -14.16 -7.27 2.74
C PRO A 296 -13.98 -5.93 3.42
N ALA A 297 -13.26 -5.95 4.54
CA ALA A 297 -12.98 -4.81 5.39
C ALA A 297 -11.49 -4.54 5.53
N THR A 298 -11.14 -3.29 5.76
CA THR A 298 -9.80 -2.88 6.16
C THR A 298 -9.85 -1.62 7.03
N GLY A 299 -8.71 -1.22 7.58
CA GLY A 299 -8.57 0.05 8.30
C GLY A 299 -8.77 1.25 7.39
N ALA A 300 -9.72 2.12 7.72
CA ALA A 300 -10.06 3.26 6.91
C ALA A 300 -9.32 4.53 7.39
N ILE A 301 -8.33 5.01 6.62
CA ILE A 301 -7.51 6.18 6.97
C ILE A 301 -8.37 7.40 7.32
N ALA A 302 -9.36 7.74 6.49
CA ALA A 302 -10.21 8.91 6.69
C ALA A 302 -11.07 8.81 7.96
N ARG A 303 -11.66 7.63 8.24
CA ARG A 303 -12.44 7.37 9.45
C ARG A 303 -11.56 7.38 10.69
N THR A 304 -10.37 6.79 10.62
CA THR A 304 -9.38 6.78 11.69
C THR A 304 -8.91 8.20 12.01
N ALA A 305 -8.62 9.02 11.00
CA ALA A 305 -8.27 10.41 11.18
C ALA A 305 -9.43 11.23 11.78
N ALA A 306 -10.68 10.96 11.36
CA ALA A 306 -11.86 11.59 11.96
C ALA A 306 -12.02 11.20 13.43
N ASN A 307 -11.81 9.93 13.78
CA ASN A 307 -11.81 9.45 15.16
C ASN A 307 -10.80 10.24 16.02
N ILE A 308 -9.56 10.32 15.57
CA ILE A 308 -8.47 11.03 16.26
C ILE A 308 -8.78 12.51 16.44
N LYS A 309 -9.29 13.19 15.39
CA LYS A 309 -9.64 14.62 15.41
C LYS A 309 -10.78 14.93 16.38
N ASN A 310 -11.70 13.98 16.58
CA ASN A 310 -12.81 14.12 17.53
C ASN A 310 -12.45 13.62 18.94
N GLY A 311 -11.20 13.31 19.21
CA GLY A 311 -10.69 12.98 20.54
C GLY A 311 -10.64 11.50 20.89
N GLY A 312 -10.95 10.61 19.95
CA GLY A 312 -10.80 9.16 20.12
C GLY A 312 -9.33 8.79 20.30
N ARG A 313 -9.04 7.98 21.33
CA ARG A 313 -7.68 7.53 21.66
C ARG A 313 -7.61 6.07 22.03
N THR A 314 -8.74 5.41 22.24
CA THR A 314 -8.78 3.99 22.59
C THR A 314 -9.69 3.19 21.65
N PRO A 315 -9.56 1.85 21.61
CA PRO A 315 -10.42 0.98 20.82
C PRO A 315 -11.92 1.09 21.17
N VAL A 316 -12.24 1.65 22.33
CA VAL A 316 -13.64 1.89 22.76
C VAL A 316 -14.37 2.77 21.74
N ALA A 317 -13.71 3.75 21.15
CA ALA A 317 -14.33 4.58 20.10
C ALA A 317 -14.80 3.75 18.90
N GLY A 318 -14.00 2.75 18.45
CA GLY A 318 -14.38 1.84 17.37
C GLY A 318 -15.52 0.87 17.77
N ILE A 319 -15.53 0.41 19.02
CA ILE A 319 -16.63 -0.41 19.53
C ILE A 319 -17.93 0.42 19.58
N VAL A 320 -17.88 1.65 20.09
CA VAL A 320 -19.03 2.59 20.09
C VAL A 320 -19.51 2.90 18.67
N HIS A 321 -18.57 3.09 17.73
CA HIS A 321 -18.90 3.25 16.31
C HIS A 321 -19.75 2.09 15.79
N SER A 322 -19.34 0.85 16.02
CA SER A 322 -20.05 -0.35 15.58
C SER A 322 -21.44 -0.47 16.26
N VAL A 323 -21.51 -0.24 17.57
CA VAL A 323 -22.79 -0.26 18.30
C VAL A 323 -23.75 0.84 17.80
N THR A 324 -23.23 2.03 17.54
CA THR A 324 -24.03 3.13 16.98
C THR A 324 -24.58 2.75 15.61
N LEU A 325 -23.80 2.09 14.75
CA LEU A 325 -24.26 1.61 13.44
C LEU A 325 -25.35 0.53 13.54
N VAL A 326 -25.34 -0.32 14.59
CA VAL A 326 -26.46 -1.24 14.85
C VAL A 326 -27.77 -0.47 15.08
N ILE A 327 -27.71 0.57 15.91
CA ILE A 327 -28.89 1.41 16.18
C ILE A 327 -29.37 2.09 14.90
N VAL A 328 -28.44 2.62 14.12
CA VAL A 328 -28.73 3.26 12.83
C VAL A 328 -29.33 2.29 11.83
N LEU A 329 -28.83 1.05 11.75
CA LEU A 329 -29.36 0.00 10.89
C LEU A 329 -30.84 -0.27 11.19
N VAL A 330 -31.15 -0.48 12.46
CA VAL A 330 -32.54 -0.80 12.87
C VAL A 330 -33.50 0.37 12.65
N VAL A 331 -33.05 1.62 12.92
CA VAL A 331 -33.92 2.79 12.92
C VAL A 331 -33.97 3.51 11.57
N LEU A 332 -32.81 3.67 10.90
CA LEU A 332 -32.68 4.55 9.73
C LEU A 332 -32.60 3.79 8.40
N MET A 333 -32.33 2.48 8.39
CA MET A 333 -32.23 1.73 7.15
C MET A 333 -33.47 1.79 6.24
N PRO A 334 -34.71 1.78 6.75
CA PRO A 334 -35.89 1.95 5.90
C PRO A 334 -35.88 3.24 5.07
N PHE A 335 -35.26 4.30 5.59
CA PHE A 335 -35.15 5.58 4.88
C PHE A 335 -34.02 5.58 3.82
N ALA A 336 -33.11 4.62 3.87
CA ALA A 336 -32.06 4.49 2.88
C ALA A 336 -32.64 4.23 1.47
N GLY A 337 -33.81 3.63 1.37
CA GLY A 337 -34.52 3.44 0.10
C GLY A 337 -34.86 4.72 -0.65
N MET A 338 -35.01 5.83 0.05
CA MET A 338 -35.30 7.13 -0.55
C MET A 338 -34.07 7.82 -1.15
N ILE A 339 -32.87 7.31 -0.93
CA ILE A 339 -31.65 7.95 -1.39
C ILE A 339 -31.52 7.79 -2.91
N PRO A 340 -31.38 8.89 -3.67
CA PRO A 340 -31.18 8.82 -5.12
C PRO A 340 -29.79 8.32 -5.51
N MET A 341 -29.71 7.51 -6.57
CA MET A 341 -28.44 6.99 -7.08
C MET A 341 -27.44 8.10 -7.47
N PRO A 342 -27.86 9.22 -8.11
CA PRO A 342 -26.93 10.33 -8.38
C PRO A 342 -26.30 10.96 -7.13
N THR A 343 -26.99 10.96 -6.00
CA THR A 343 -26.41 11.43 -4.72
C THR A 343 -25.32 10.48 -4.23
N ILE A 344 -25.53 9.17 -4.36
CA ILE A 344 -24.50 8.15 -4.05
C ILE A 344 -23.29 8.33 -4.96
N ALA A 345 -23.50 8.51 -6.25
CA ALA A 345 -22.44 8.76 -7.22
C ALA A 345 -21.65 10.04 -6.89
N ALA A 346 -22.33 11.14 -6.50
CA ALA A 346 -21.67 12.37 -6.06
C ALA A 346 -20.81 12.16 -4.80
N ILE A 347 -21.28 11.38 -3.83
CA ILE A 347 -20.49 11.00 -2.64
C ILE A 347 -19.23 10.25 -3.06
N LEU A 348 -19.35 9.27 -3.96
CA LEU A 348 -18.21 8.48 -4.43
C LEU A 348 -17.22 9.30 -5.28
N PHE A 349 -17.67 10.33 -6.00
CA PHE A 349 -16.78 11.29 -6.66
C PHE A 349 -15.90 12.05 -5.66
N ILE A 350 -16.48 12.51 -4.56
CA ILE A 350 -15.70 13.18 -3.49
C ILE A 350 -14.73 12.19 -2.81
N VAL A 351 -15.17 10.95 -2.60
CA VAL A 351 -14.29 9.89 -2.06
C VAL A 351 -13.11 9.64 -3.00
N ALA A 352 -13.37 9.48 -4.29
CA ALA A 352 -12.35 9.29 -5.32
C ALA A 352 -11.37 10.48 -5.37
N TYR A 353 -11.88 11.72 -5.35
CA TYR A 353 -11.06 12.92 -5.31
C TYR A 353 -10.12 12.95 -4.09
N ASN A 354 -10.64 12.63 -2.91
CA ASN A 354 -9.83 12.58 -1.67
C ASN A 354 -8.82 11.43 -1.69
N MET A 355 -9.17 10.30 -2.27
CA MET A 355 -8.33 9.11 -2.38
C MET A 355 -7.21 9.29 -3.41
N CYS A 356 -7.46 9.99 -4.50
CA CYS A 356 -6.51 10.22 -5.59
C CYS A 356 -5.24 10.95 -5.14
N GLN A 357 -5.32 11.77 -4.07
CA GLN A 357 -4.19 12.57 -3.55
C GLN A 357 -3.42 13.29 -4.69
N TRP A 358 -4.12 13.87 -5.64
CA TRP A 358 -3.56 14.41 -6.88
C TRP A 358 -2.39 15.38 -6.66
N ARG A 359 -2.36 16.09 -5.51
CA ARG A 359 -1.23 16.98 -5.13
C ARG A 359 0.04 16.18 -4.87
N THR A 360 -0.08 15.05 -4.19
CA THR A 360 1.03 14.14 -3.92
C THR A 360 1.51 13.48 -5.21
N PHE A 361 0.57 13.03 -6.06
CA PHE A 361 0.88 12.45 -7.36
C PHE A 361 1.68 13.44 -8.23
N THR A 362 1.19 14.67 -8.39
CA THR A 362 1.87 15.71 -9.19
C THR A 362 3.20 16.14 -8.57
N HIS A 363 3.31 16.15 -7.24
CA HIS A 363 4.58 16.43 -6.56
C HIS A 363 5.61 15.34 -6.88
N LEU A 364 5.25 14.06 -6.77
CA LEU A 364 6.13 12.94 -7.12
C LEU A 364 6.59 13.00 -8.57
N VAL A 365 5.69 13.29 -9.51
CA VAL A 365 6.04 13.43 -10.94
C VAL A 365 7.10 14.52 -11.16
N ARG A 366 7.12 15.57 -10.33
CA ARG A 366 8.06 16.70 -10.48
C ARG A 366 9.38 16.49 -9.73
N THR A 367 9.38 15.73 -8.65
CA THR A 367 10.51 15.69 -7.71
C THR A 367 11.16 14.32 -7.57
N ALA A 368 10.45 13.24 -7.91
CA ALA A 368 10.98 11.90 -7.75
C ALA A 368 12.01 11.54 -8.85
N PRO A 369 12.92 10.61 -8.59
CA PRO A 369 13.79 10.03 -9.59
C PRO A 369 13.01 9.41 -10.76
N LYS A 370 13.61 9.38 -11.95
CA LYS A 370 12.95 8.82 -13.16
C LYS A 370 12.46 7.38 -12.96
N SER A 371 13.23 6.55 -12.27
CA SER A 371 12.85 5.18 -11.90
C SER A 371 11.53 5.14 -11.14
N ASP A 372 11.37 6.00 -10.15
CA ASP A 372 10.21 6.06 -9.28
C ASP A 372 8.98 6.59 -10.02
N ILE A 373 9.19 7.55 -10.95
CA ILE A 373 8.14 8.07 -11.83
C ILE A 373 7.62 6.96 -12.77
N ILE A 374 8.50 6.12 -13.33
CA ILE A 374 8.12 4.98 -14.15
C ILE A 374 7.25 4.01 -13.36
N VAL A 375 7.66 3.64 -12.13
CA VAL A 375 6.87 2.78 -11.25
C VAL A 375 5.51 3.39 -10.96
N LEU A 376 5.46 4.69 -10.62
CA LEU A 376 4.22 5.43 -10.35
C LEU A 376 3.22 5.33 -11.51
N PHE A 377 3.67 5.69 -12.72
CA PHE A 377 2.80 5.66 -13.91
C PHE A 377 2.41 4.25 -14.31
N THR A 378 3.34 3.28 -14.26
CA THR A 378 3.04 1.88 -14.57
C THR A 378 1.97 1.34 -13.62
N THR A 379 2.13 1.52 -12.32
CA THR A 379 1.15 1.09 -11.32
C THR A 379 -0.20 1.80 -11.52
N PHE A 380 -0.20 3.11 -11.76
CA PHE A 380 -1.41 3.89 -12.04
C PHE A 380 -2.16 3.38 -13.28
N LEU A 381 -1.48 3.20 -14.41
CA LEU A 381 -2.10 2.77 -15.66
C LEU A 381 -2.60 1.33 -15.57
N LEU A 382 -1.81 0.42 -14.98
CA LEU A 382 -2.21 -0.97 -14.82
C LEU A 382 -3.44 -1.11 -13.90
N THR A 383 -3.56 -0.28 -12.86
CA THR A 383 -4.75 -0.26 -11.99
C THR A 383 -6.02 0.15 -12.75
N ILE A 384 -5.91 1.03 -13.75
CA ILE A 384 -7.06 1.48 -14.55
C ILE A 384 -7.44 0.46 -15.62
N LEU A 385 -6.45 -0.11 -16.31
CA LEU A 385 -6.64 -0.94 -17.51
C LEU A 385 -6.84 -2.42 -17.21
N PHE A 386 -6.27 -2.91 -16.13
CA PHE A 386 -6.34 -4.29 -15.68
C PHE A 386 -6.95 -4.34 -14.27
N ASP A 387 -6.44 -5.21 -13.42
CA ASP A 387 -6.83 -5.28 -12.03
C ASP A 387 -5.70 -4.77 -11.09
N LEU A 388 -6.07 -4.53 -9.84
CA LEU A 388 -5.17 -4.01 -8.83
C LEU A 388 -4.03 -4.97 -8.50
N VAL A 389 -4.26 -6.29 -8.60
CA VAL A 389 -3.24 -7.30 -8.26
C VAL A 389 -2.10 -7.23 -9.24
N VAL A 390 -2.44 -7.28 -10.53
CA VAL A 390 -1.47 -7.16 -11.64
C VAL A 390 -0.69 -5.85 -11.50
N ALA A 391 -1.37 -4.75 -11.14
CA ALA A 391 -0.73 -3.47 -10.95
C ALA A 391 0.30 -3.47 -9.80
N ILE A 392 -0.05 -4.08 -8.66
CA ILE A 392 0.85 -4.16 -7.50
C ILE A 392 2.01 -5.12 -7.78
N GLU A 393 1.73 -6.30 -8.35
CA GLU A 393 2.75 -7.30 -8.66
C GLU A 393 3.79 -6.76 -9.65
N ILE A 394 3.34 -6.25 -10.79
CA ILE A 394 4.24 -5.67 -11.80
C ILE A 394 4.94 -4.42 -11.24
N GLY A 395 4.21 -3.56 -10.53
CA GLY A 395 4.78 -2.38 -9.89
C GLY A 395 5.88 -2.72 -8.90
N MET A 396 5.69 -3.75 -8.07
CA MET A 396 6.68 -4.22 -7.11
C MET A 396 7.90 -4.82 -7.78
N VAL A 397 7.71 -5.71 -8.76
CA VAL A 397 8.81 -6.30 -9.54
C VAL A 397 9.61 -5.20 -10.23
N LEU A 398 8.94 -4.25 -10.88
CA LEU A 398 9.58 -3.14 -11.57
C LEU A 398 10.36 -2.24 -10.57
N ALA A 399 9.77 -1.93 -9.42
CA ALA A 399 10.44 -1.16 -8.38
C ALA A 399 11.70 -1.85 -7.85
N CYS A 400 11.63 -3.17 -7.61
CA CYS A 400 12.79 -3.96 -7.20
C CYS A 400 13.89 -3.96 -8.26
N LEU A 401 13.54 -4.18 -9.54
CA LEU A 401 14.51 -4.18 -10.63
C LEU A 401 15.19 -2.81 -10.80
N LEU A 402 14.41 -1.74 -10.77
CA LEU A 402 14.95 -0.38 -10.90
C LEU A 402 15.78 0.04 -9.67
N PHE A 403 15.41 -0.44 -8.48
CA PHE A 403 16.21 -0.24 -7.27
C PHE A 403 17.55 -0.97 -7.36
N ILE A 404 17.55 -2.23 -7.82
CA ILE A 404 18.78 -3.01 -8.02
C ILE A 404 19.68 -2.31 -9.03
N LYS A 405 19.13 -1.88 -10.17
CA LYS A 405 19.89 -1.13 -11.19
C LYS A 405 20.51 0.13 -10.59
N ARG A 406 19.75 0.92 -9.85
CA ARG A 406 20.24 2.14 -9.21
C ARG A 406 21.35 1.86 -8.20
N MET A 407 21.19 0.81 -7.38
CA MET A 407 22.23 0.42 -6.42
C MET A 407 23.52 -0.07 -7.11
N SER A 408 23.39 -0.69 -8.29
CA SER A 408 24.54 -1.08 -9.11
C SER A 408 25.26 0.16 -9.68
N GLU A 409 24.53 1.17 -10.13
CA GLU A 409 25.08 2.43 -10.67
C GLU A 409 25.80 3.28 -9.61
N GLU A 410 25.46 3.13 -8.32
CA GLU A 410 26.11 3.81 -7.19
C GLU A 410 27.37 3.09 -6.71
N THR A 411 27.70 1.91 -7.27
CA THR A 411 28.93 1.18 -6.95
C THR A 411 30.02 1.54 -7.95
N HIS A 412 31.07 2.14 -7.46
CA HIS A 412 32.21 2.60 -8.27
C HIS A 412 33.51 1.95 -7.82
N VAL A 413 34.42 1.77 -8.78
CA VAL A 413 35.79 1.33 -8.55
C VAL A 413 36.71 2.40 -9.12
N ASP A 414 37.30 3.18 -8.24
CA ASP A 414 38.18 4.30 -8.60
C ASP A 414 39.66 3.93 -8.46
N SER A 415 40.46 4.25 -9.49
CA SER A 415 41.89 4.05 -9.46
C SER A 415 42.59 5.29 -8.88
N TRP A 416 43.40 5.10 -7.85
CA TRP A 416 44.11 6.16 -7.12
C TRP A 416 45.51 6.45 -7.64
N VAL A 417 45.86 6.10 -8.86
CA VAL A 417 47.26 6.10 -9.32
C VAL A 417 47.75 7.43 -9.85
N TYR A 418 46.92 8.32 -10.25
CA TYR A 418 47.27 9.70 -10.62
C TYR A 418 46.02 10.55 -10.39
N VAL A 419 46.02 11.31 -9.32
CA VAL A 419 45.09 12.39 -9.16
C VAL A 419 45.74 13.64 -9.72
N ASP A 420 45.16 14.21 -10.76
CA ASP A 420 45.44 15.58 -11.16
C ASP A 420 45.27 16.50 -9.96
N ASP A 421 46.08 17.54 -9.84
CA ASP A 421 46.30 18.42 -8.70
C ASP A 421 45.07 19.12 -8.07
N ASP A 422 43.85 18.87 -8.55
CA ASP A 422 42.67 19.65 -8.21
C ASP A 422 41.68 19.01 -7.20
N THR A 423 41.99 17.83 -6.61
CA THR A 423 41.10 17.23 -5.58
C THR A 423 41.69 17.38 -4.17
N PRO A 424 41.02 18.13 -3.26
CA PRO A 424 41.56 18.47 -1.93
C PRO A 424 41.67 17.35 -0.90
N ASP A 425 41.07 16.16 -1.16
CA ASP A 425 40.86 15.11 -0.15
C ASP A 425 41.77 13.86 -0.35
N VAL A 426 42.84 13.95 -1.12
CA VAL A 426 43.76 12.81 -1.30
C VAL A 426 44.77 12.78 -0.17
N ASP A 427 44.82 11.68 0.60
CA ASP A 427 45.87 11.38 1.58
C ASP A 427 47.23 11.64 0.95
N GLU A 428 48.05 12.55 1.50
CA GLU A 428 49.38 12.91 0.98
C GLU A 428 50.28 11.69 0.76
N GLN A 429 50.05 10.60 1.53
CA GLN A 429 50.80 9.32 1.42
C GLN A 429 50.55 8.57 0.08
N LEU A 430 49.46 8.88 -0.65
CA LEU A 430 49.14 8.25 -1.94
C LEU A 430 49.88 8.92 -3.12
N LYS A 431 50.40 10.11 -2.94
CA LYS A 431 51.08 10.88 -3.99
C LYS A 431 52.50 10.39 -4.28
N GLU A 432 53.13 9.60 -3.38
CA GLU A 432 54.51 9.15 -3.47
C GLU A 432 54.69 7.64 -3.76
N LEU A 433 53.60 6.94 -4.16
CA LEU A 433 53.67 5.48 -4.34
C LEU A 433 54.51 5.05 -5.58
N PRO A 434 55.35 3.98 -5.44
CA PRO A 434 56.00 3.37 -6.56
C PRO A 434 55.03 2.93 -7.66
N LEU A 435 55.41 3.08 -8.93
CA LEU A 435 54.57 2.71 -10.08
C LEU A 435 54.13 1.22 -10.08
N GLN A 436 54.83 0.37 -9.33
CA GLN A 436 54.55 -1.05 -9.17
C GLN A 436 53.37 -1.34 -8.22
N ILE A 437 52.95 -0.37 -7.40
CA ILE A 437 51.78 -0.48 -6.50
C ILE A 437 50.59 0.24 -7.14
N ARG A 438 49.50 -0.49 -7.25
CA ARG A 438 48.22 0.06 -7.71
C ARG A 438 47.19 0.01 -6.58
N VAL A 439 46.48 1.11 -6.37
CA VAL A 439 45.43 1.20 -5.36
C VAL A 439 44.12 1.44 -6.06
N TYR A 440 43.10 0.63 -5.74
CA TYR A 440 41.73 0.83 -6.15
C TYR A 440 40.84 0.96 -4.92
N GLU A 441 40.00 1.96 -4.88
CA GLU A 441 38.98 2.09 -3.89
C GLU A 441 37.65 1.61 -4.45
N ILE A 442 36.99 0.72 -3.70
CA ILE A 442 35.67 0.23 -4.02
C ILE A 442 34.66 0.92 -3.11
N THR A 443 33.72 1.62 -3.70
CA THR A 443 32.67 2.35 -3.00
C THR A 443 31.31 1.75 -3.32
N GLY A 444 30.48 1.50 -2.31
CA GLY A 444 29.14 0.95 -2.45
C GLY A 444 29.05 -0.56 -2.18
N PRO A 445 27.83 -1.11 -2.15
CA PRO A 445 27.59 -2.52 -1.89
C PRO A 445 27.92 -3.38 -3.11
N LEU A 446 28.72 -4.42 -2.92
CA LEU A 446 29.12 -5.35 -3.97
C LEU A 446 28.11 -6.49 -4.09
N PHE A 447 27.13 -6.34 -4.98
CA PHE A 447 26.15 -7.35 -5.33
C PHE A 447 26.27 -7.74 -6.82
N PHE A 448 25.48 -8.74 -7.24
CA PHE A 448 25.50 -9.28 -8.60
C PHE A 448 25.44 -8.20 -9.71
N GLY A 449 24.72 -7.10 -9.51
CA GLY A 449 24.65 -6.00 -10.48
C GLY A 449 25.90 -5.11 -10.52
N ALA A 450 26.80 -5.22 -9.57
CA ALA A 450 28.04 -4.42 -9.46
C ALA A 450 29.33 -5.28 -9.59
N ALA A 451 29.19 -6.59 -9.79
CA ALA A 451 30.32 -7.50 -9.89
C ALA A 451 31.25 -7.17 -11.08
N ASP A 452 30.68 -6.69 -12.19
CA ASP A 452 31.42 -6.27 -13.39
C ASP A 452 32.42 -5.13 -13.08
N ALA A 453 32.15 -4.28 -12.08
CA ALA A 453 33.07 -3.22 -11.68
C ALA A 453 34.44 -3.78 -11.21
N ILE A 454 34.46 -4.97 -10.59
CA ILE A 454 35.67 -5.67 -10.19
C ILE A 454 36.43 -6.23 -11.42
N GLU A 455 35.72 -6.73 -12.42
CA GLU A 455 36.31 -7.29 -13.65
C GLU A 455 36.98 -6.22 -14.52
N HIS A 456 36.55 -4.94 -14.36
CA HIS A 456 37.15 -3.80 -15.05
C HIS A 456 38.40 -3.24 -14.36
N ILE A 457 38.88 -3.84 -13.28
CA ILE A 457 40.16 -3.46 -12.66
C ILE A 457 41.33 -3.77 -13.62
N VAL A 458 41.89 -2.72 -14.19
CA VAL A 458 42.97 -2.83 -15.17
C VAL A 458 44.30 -3.00 -14.45
N VAL A 459 44.93 -4.16 -14.66
CA VAL A 459 46.26 -4.47 -14.13
C VAL A 459 47.28 -4.30 -15.25
N LYS A 460 48.20 -3.34 -15.09
CA LYS A 460 49.26 -3.06 -16.06
C LYS A 460 50.44 -4.01 -15.85
N ASP A 461 51.27 -4.23 -16.90
CA ASP A 461 52.36 -5.22 -16.90
C ASP A 461 53.46 -4.93 -15.88
N PHE A 462 53.63 -3.68 -15.44
CA PHE A 462 54.58 -3.29 -14.41
C PHE A 462 54.04 -3.37 -12.98
N THR A 463 52.78 -3.73 -12.76
CA THR A 463 52.17 -3.85 -11.42
C THR A 463 52.73 -5.10 -10.73
N ARG A 464 53.17 -4.97 -9.48
CA ARG A 464 53.61 -6.06 -8.61
C ARG A 464 52.68 -6.27 -7.43
N CYS A 465 52.06 -5.20 -6.97
CA CYS A 465 51.09 -5.24 -5.87
C CYS A 465 49.83 -4.46 -6.22
N LEU A 466 48.68 -5.08 -5.95
CA LEU A 466 47.35 -4.50 -6.13
C LEU A 466 46.65 -4.36 -4.77
N VAL A 467 46.43 -3.13 -4.32
CA VAL A 467 45.76 -2.83 -3.06
C VAL A 467 44.27 -2.50 -3.33
N LEU A 468 43.38 -3.27 -2.73
CA LEU A 468 41.93 -3.01 -2.77
C LEU A 468 41.49 -2.40 -1.45
N ARG A 469 41.08 -1.13 -1.48
CA ARG A 469 40.51 -0.41 -0.34
C ARG A 469 38.99 -0.66 -0.28
N MET A 470 38.55 -1.35 0.80
CA MET A 470 37.13 -1.78 0.95
C MET A 470 36.41 -1.09 2.12
N ARG A 471 36.91 0.07 2.57
CA ARG A 471 36.31 0.83 3.69
C ARG A 471 34.86 1.17 3.42
N SER A 472 34.53 1.53 2.19
CA SER A 472 33.19 1.97 1.75
C SER A 472 32.30 0.83 1.24
N VAL A 473 32.72 -0.43 1.40
CA VAL A 473 31.95 -1.63 1.03
C VAL A 473 31.21 -2.18 2.24
N PRO A 474 29.90 -1.93 2.39
CA PRO A 474 29.13 -2.37 3.56
C PRO A 474 28.76 -3.85 3.49
N ALA A 475 28.60 -4.41 2.28
CA ALA A 475 28.15 -5.78 2.06
C ALA A 475 28.67 -6.34 0.74
N ILE A 476 28.82 -7.68 0.70
CA ILE A 476 29.23 -8.45 -0.48
C ILE A 476 28.36 -9.72 -0.58
N ASP A 477 28.01 -10.12 -1.81
CA ASP A 477 27.29 -11.36 -2.09
C ASP A 477 28.20 -12.44 -2.74
N SER A 478 27.60 -13.58 -3.09
CA SER A 478 28.32 -14.70 -3.71
C SER A 478 28.84 -14.39 -5.12
N THR A 479 28.14 -13.54 -5.88
CA THR A 479 28.53 -13.16 -7.25
C THR A 479 29.77 -12.28 -7.22
N ALA A 480 29.77 -11.26 -6.36
CA ALA A 480 30.95 -10.42 -6.17
C ALA A 480 32.14 -11.18 -5.56
N MET A 481 31.89 -12.18 -4.70
CA MET A 481 32.94 -13.10 -4.24
C MET A 481 33.56 -13.86 -5.40
N ASN A 482 32.76 -14.37 -6.34
CA ASN A 482 33.26 -15.04 -7.53
C ASN A 482 34.14 -14.11 -8.41
N ALA A 483 33.72 -12.84 -8.57
CA ALA A 483 34.55 -11.84 -9.28
C ALA A 483 35.90 -11.59 -8.57
N LEU A 484 35.91 -11.54 -7.23
CA LEU A 484 37.17 -11.46 -6.46
C LEU A 484 38.04 -12.70 -6.62
N PHE A 485 37.47 -13.91 -6.64
CA PHE A 485 38.24 -15.13 -6.94
C PHE A 485 38.84 -15.10 -8.34
N ASN A 486 38.11 -14.61 -9.34
CA ASN A 486 38.60 -14.45 -10.70
C ASN A 486 39.75 -13.42 -10.77
N LEU A 487 39.56 -12.27 -10.11
CA LEU A 487 40.62 -11.25 -10.00
C LEU A 487 41.91 -11.83 -9.35
N THR A 488 41.75 -12.62 -8.28
CA THR A 488 42.90 -13.28 -7.61
C THR A 488 43.64 -14.19 -8.58
N LYS A 489 42.94 -15.02 -9.36
CA LYS A 489 43.56 -15.86 -10.39
C LYS A 489 44.30 -15.05 -11.45
N VAL A 490 43.74 -13.92 -11.89
CA VAL A 490 44.40 -13.01 -12.84
C VAL A 490 45.67 -12.43 -12.25
N CYS A 491 45.63 -12.02 -10.96
CA CYS A 491 46.78 -11.50 -10.23
C CYS A 491 47.86 -12.58 -10.07
N GLU A 492 47.51 -13.80 -9.64
CA GLU A 492 48.42 -14.94 -9.52
C GLU A 492 49.16 -15.25 -10.84
N ASN A 493 48.42 -15.33 -11.95
CA ASN A 493 48.95 -15.60 -13.27
C ASN A 493 49.95 -14.53 -13.75
N LYS A 494 49.83 -13.29 -13.26
CA LYS A 494 50.72 -12.16 -13.58
C LYS A 494 51.80 -11.92 -12.52
N GLY A 495 51.86 -12.74 -11.47
CA GLY A 495 52.78 -12.57 -10.35
C GLY A 495 52.54 -11.31 -9.54
N ILE A 496 51.29 -10.93 -9.36
CA ILE A 496 50.86 -9.73 -8.63
C ILE A 496 50.26 -10.15 -7.29
N THR A 497 50.77 -9.58 -6.21
CA THR A 497 50.20 -9.80 -4.87
C THR A 497 48.98 -8.93 -4.64
N LEU A 498 47.88 -9.54 -4.18
CA LEU A 498 46.63 -8.84 -3.85
C LEU A 498 46.58 -8.53 -2.36
N VAL A 499 46.41 -7.26 -2.01
CA VAL A 499 46.33 -6.78 -0.62
C VAL A 499 44.97 -6.09 -0.39
N PHE A 500 44.34 -6.37 0.73
CA PHE A 500 43.08 -5.78 1.13
C PHE A 500 43.22 -4.80 2.28
N SER A 501 42.63 -3.62 2.15
CA SER A 501 42.65 -2.59 3.18
C SER A 501 41.25 -2.33 3.74
N HIS A 502 41.10 -2.32 5.06
CA HIS A 502 39.93 -1.92 5.80
C HIS A 502 38.63 -2.66 5.37
N VAL A 503 38.69 -4.00 5.40
CA VAL A 503 37.52 -4.82 5.06
C VAL A 503 36.49 -4.80 6.21
N ASN A 504 35.24 -4.39 5.95
CA ASN A 504 34.19 -4.34 6.94
C ASN A 504 33.74 -5.75 7.42
N LYS A 505 33.01 -5.82 8.56
CA LYS A 505 32.63 -7.08 9.22
C LYS A 505 31.89 -8.05 8.32
N GLN A 506 30.90 -7.58 7.55
CA GLN A 506 30.08 -8.45 6.71
C GLN A 506 30.90 -9.01 5.54
N PRO A 507 31.60 -8.20 4.71
CA PRO A 507 32.51 -8.70 3.69
C PRO A 507 33.56 -9.66 4.23
N LEU A 508 34.25 -9.33 5.33
CA LEU A 508 35.25 -10.17 5.93
C LEU A 508 34.72 -11.54 6.37
N ASN A 509 33.52 -11.57 6.94
CA ASN A 509 32.88 -12.82 7.33
C ASN A 509 32.55 -13.71 6.12
N VAL A 510 32.09 -13.13 5.01
CA VAL A 510 31.82 -13.86 3.77
C VAL A 510 33.11 -14.38 3.17
N MET A 511 34.19 -13.56 3.11
CA MET A 511 35.51 -13.94 2.62
C MET A 511 36.13 -15.08 3.46
N LYS A 512 35.96 -15.04 4.79
CA LYS A 512 36.44 -16.14 5.66
C LYS A 512 35.67 -17.44 5.40
N LYS A 513 34.33 -17.36 5.30
CA LYS A 513 33.49 -18.55 5.08
C LYS A 513 33.71 -19.20 3.72
N SER A 514 34.09 -18.40 2.70
CA SER A 514 34.36 -18.90 1.35
C SER A 514 35.81 -19.44 1.18
N GLY A 515 36.64 -19.38 2.22
CA GLY A 515 38.06 -19.76 2.14
C GLY A 515 38.96 -18.72 1.41
N PHE A 516 38.41 -17.57 1.04
CA PHE A 516 39.11 -16.54 0.29
C PHE A 516 40.28 -15.91 1.07
N VAL A 517 40.10 -15.74 2.38
CA VAL A 517 41.13 -15.19 3.26
C VAL A 517 42.37 -16.12 3.35
N ASP A 518 42.13 -17.44 3.34
CA ASP A 518 43.22 -18.41 3.39
C ASP A 518 43.91 -18.57 2.01
N LEU A 519 43.19 -18.33 0.90
CA LEU A 519 43.73 -18.30 -0.46
C LEU A 519 44.66 -17.09 -0.67
N VAL A 520 44.22 -15.90 -0.29
CA VAL A 520 45.01 -14.66 -0.48
C VAL A 520 46.14 -14.51 0.54
N GLY A 521 46.02 -15.15 1.70
CA GLY A 521 46.90 -15.02 2.84
C GLY A 521 46.38 -13.99 3.85
N ARG A 522 46.37 -14.37 5.13
CA ARG A 522 45.82 -13.51 6.21
C ARG A 522 46.65 -12.23 6.42
N GLU A 523 47.93 -12.28 6.14
CA GLU A 523 48.87 -11.16 6.19
C GLU A 523 48.52 -10.05 5.21
N ASN A 524 47.86 -10.38 4.12
CA ASN A 524 47.44 -9.43 3.09
C ASN A 524 46.11 -8.68 3.44
N PHE A 525 45.51 -8.94 4.61
CA PHE A 525 44.35 -8.23 5.11
C PHE A 525 44.72 -7.19 6.16
N CYS A 526 44.91 -5.95 5.74
CA CYS A 526 45.41 -4.86 6.57
C CYS A 526 44.24 -4.06 7.21
N PRO A 527 44.43 -3.55 8.46
CA PRO A 527 43.38 -2.85 9.18
C PRO A 527 43.05 -1.47 8.61
N ASN A 528 43.99 -0.83 7.92
CA ASN A 528 43.84 0.50 7.31
C ASN A 528 44.73 0.66 6.09
N ILE A 529 44.59 1.76 5.37
CA ILE A 529 45.30 2.01 4.12
C ILE A 529 46.81 2.19 4.36
N SER A 530 47.22 2.87 5.43
CA SER A 530 48.66 3.10 5.73
C SER A 530 49.39 1.78 6.00
N ALA A 531 48.74 0.85 6.72
CA ALA A 531 49.30 -0.49 6.95
C ALA A 531 49.38 -1.30 5.65
N ALA A 532 48.37 -1.18 4.77
CA ALA A 532 48.32 -1.86 3.48
C ALA A 532 49.43 -1.35 2.52
N LEU A 533 49.64 -0.03 2.50
CA LEU A 533 50.70 0.56 1.66
C LEU A 533 52.10 0.17 2.15
N LYS A 534 52.34 0.22 3.44
CA LYS A 534 53.61 -0.23 4.02
C LYS A 534 53.86 -1.70 3.70
N HIS A 535 52.85 -2.56 3.86
CA HIS A 535 52.97 -3.97 3.50
C HIS A 535 53.23 -4.17 1.99
N ALA A 536 52.54 -3.38 1.13
CA ALA A 536 52.76 -3.42 -0.32
C ALA A 536 54.19 -2.98 -0.71
N GLU A 537 54.78 -1.98 -0.02
CA GLU A 537 56.17 -1.57 -0.23
C GLU A 537 57.19 -2.66 0.17
N GLU A 538 56.92 -3.38 1.28
CA GLU A 538 57.74 -4.50 1.73
C GLU A 538 57.69 -5.68 0.73
N LEU A 539 56.58 -5.89 0.02
CA LEU A 539 56.39 -6.95 -0.98
C LEU A 539 57.10 -6.68 -2.32
N ILE A 540 57.44 -5.44 -2.64
CA ILE A 540 58.07 -5.06 -3.91
C ILE A 540 59.58 -4.87 -3.76
N GLN A 541 60.11 -4.80 -2.54
CA GLN A 541 61.54 -4.79 -2.23
C GLN A 541 62.13 -6.19 -2.39
#